data_0915e52abfef11e235cfd358d16926f0
#
_entry.id   0915e52abfef11e235cfd358d16926f0
#
_cell.length_a   1.000
_cell.length_b   1.000
_cell.length_c   1.000
_cell.angle_alpha   90.00
_cell.angle_beta   90.00
_cell.angle_gamma   90.00
#
_symmetry.space_group_name_H-M   'P 1'
#
loop_
_entity.id
_entity.type
_entity.pdbx_description
1 polymer ?
#
loop_
_entity_poly.entity_id
_entity_poly.type
_entity_poly.pdbx_seq_one_letter_code
_entity_poly.pdbx_strand_id
1 'polypeptide(L)'
;MLLGVKIIEFEGLGPAPFAGRMLAELGADVLVIKNDSQKEKTPKNSLLNAGKKSVFLNLKDDNDYSIALGLIKNSAAIIEGFRPGVMERLKLAPDDLKTINKKLIYGRMTGWGQSGPRSKQAGHDLNYIGLSGALHYASQAGNIPQTPPTLLGDIGGGALYLVIGILSGLLRVKETGEGSVVDAAIVDGSAHLMNLWMSMQETGSVEMKRGQSLLDGPHWSRCYICSDGKYISVQCLEPKFYSIFLETLGINKDPLFQSQHEKDQWRAQTDYLSKIFKKKPQAYWVNRFSDLDACVAPILDPEEAESDPHMKSRKIWARENGYLMASPAPRFDNNKPKTLQPEAIVDKKDIVSTWT
;
A
#
# COMPACT_ATOMS: atom_id res chain seq x y z
N MET A 1 14.32 12.29 -7.35
CA MET A 1 13.24 12.51 -8.35
C MET A 1 12.48 13.81 -8.08
N LEU A 2 12.07 14.07 -6.85
CA LEU A 2 11.27 15.24 -6.46
C LEU A 2 12.10 16.35 -5.75
N LEU A 3 13.39 16.48 -6.08
CA LEU A 3 14.22 17.50 -5.46
C LEU A 3 13.63 18.89 -5.72
N GLY A 4 13.50 19.71 -4.67
CA GLY A 4 12.91 21.05 -4.70
C GLY A 4 11.37 21.10 -4.68
N VAL A 5 10.69 19.93 -4.65
CA VAL A 5 9.23 19.87 -4.46
C VAL A 5 8.92 19.98 -2.99
N LYS A 6 8.25 21.05 -2.56
CA LYS A 6 7.82 21.29 -1.18
C LYS A 6 6.38 20.82 -0.99
N ILE A 7 6.16 20.00 0.04
CA ILE A 7 4.84 19.41 0.34
C ILE A 7 4.50 19.66 1.82
N ILE A 8 3.33 20.21 2.09
CA ILE A 8 2.78 20.29 3.45
C ILE A 8 1.93 19.04 3.71
N GLU A 9 2.15 18.42 4.84
CA GLU A 9 1.30 17.34 5.36
C GLU A 9 0.68 17.79 6.67
N PHE A 10 -0.64 17.73 6.78
CA PHE A 10 -1.31 17.87 8.07
C PHE A 10 -1.24 16.55 8.80
N GLU A 11 -0.78 16.60 10.08
CA GLU A 11 -0.62 15.40 10.90
C GLU A 11 -1.87 14.52 10.90
N GLY A 12 -1.68 13.25 10.61
CA GLY A 12 -2.76 12.27 10.52
C GLY A 12 -2.29 10.86 10.88
N LEU A 13 -3.12 9.87 10.60
CA LEU A 13 -2.87 8.45 10.84
C LEU A 13 -2.94 7.66 9.52
N GLY A 14 -2.20 6.56 9.45
CA GLY A 14 -2.32 5.56 8.39
C GLY A 14 -1.88 6.04 7.00
N PRO A 15 -2.78 6.05 6.01
CA PRO A 15 -2.42 6.21 4.59
C PRO A 15 -1.86 7.59 4.22
N ALA A 16 -2.35 8.68 4.82
CA ALA A 16 -1.84 10.02 4.51
C ALA A 16 -0.36 10.20 4.91
N PRO A 17 0.06 9.87 6.16
CA PRO A 17 1.47 9.89 6.54
C PRO A 17 2.33 8.91 5.72
N PHE A 18 1.80 7.76 5.31
CA PHE A 18 2.52 6.84 4.42
C PHE A 18 2.77 7.46 3.04
N ALA A 19 1.77 8.12 2.46
CA ALA A 19 1.93 8.84 1.19
C ALA A 19 2.98 9.95 1.29
N GLY A 20 2.96 10.75 2.38
CA GLY A 20 3.97 11.76 2.65
C GLY A 20 5.38 11.16 2.80
N ARG A 21 5.53 10.02 3.51
CA ARG A 21 6.80 9.30 3.61
C ARG A 21 7.29 8.88 2.21
N MET A 22 6.43 8.28 1.40
CA MET A 22 6.78 7.83 0.06
C MET A 22 7.25 9.01 -0.83
N LEU A 23 6.60 10.16 -0.73
CA LEU A 23 7.03 11.36 -1.45
C LEU A 23 8.38 11.90 -0.94
N ALA A 24 8.65 11.82 0.36
CA ALA A 24 9.97 12.14 0.93
C ALA A 24 11.05 11.14 0.45
N GLU A 25 10.74 9.85 0.37
CA GLU A 25 11.62 8.83 -0.22
C GLU A 25 11.95 9.11 -1.69
N LEU A 26 11.02 9.71 -2.42
CA LEU A 26 11.23 10.18 -3.80
C LEU A 26 12.01 11.50 -3.87
N GLY A 27 12.32 12.13 -2.73
CA GLY A 27 13.16 13.32 -2.63
C GLY A 27 12.42 14.64 -2.47
N ALA A 28 11.11 14.62 -2.21
CA ALA A 28 10.37 15.83 -1.84
C ALA A 28 10.78 16.34 -0.45
N ASP A 29 10.73 17.67 -0.25
CA ASP A 29 10.83 18.29 1.08
C ASP A 29 9.43 18.30 1.71
N VAL A 30 9.18 17.38 2.64
CA VAL A 30 7.86 17.21 3.28
C VAL A 30 7.90 17.82 4.68
N LEU A 31 7.00 18.77 4.93
CA LEU A 31 6.81 19.40 6.23
C LEU A 31 5.46 18.99 6.83
N VAL A 32 5.51 18.36 7.99
CA VAL A 32 4.31 17.96 8.75
C VAL A 32 3.91 19.09 9.69
N ILE A 33 2.71 19.61 9.53
CA ILE A 33 2.09 20.53 10.50
C ILE A 33 1.40 19.70 11.57
N LYS A 34 1.93 19.77 12.78
CA LYS A 34 1.43 19.06 13.98
C LYS A 34 0.64 20.02 14.86
N ASN A 35 -0.34 19.47 15.59
CA ASN A 35 -1.11 20.25 16.55
C ASN A 35 -0.27 20.55 17.80
N ASP A 36 -0.02 21.82 18.09
CA ASP A 36 0.78 22.27 19.23
C ASP A 36 0.22 21.79 20.59
N SER A 37 -1.11 21.67 20.72
CA SER A 37 -1.75 21.14 21.94
C SER A 37 -1.44 19.65 22.21
N GLN A 38 -0.89 18.91 21.24
CA GLN A 38 -0.53 17.50 21.38
C GLN A 38 0.99 17.28 21.47
N LYS A 39 1.80 18.36 21.55
CA LYS A 39 3.25 18.33 21.49
C LYS A 39 3.88 17.34 22.48
N GLU A 40 3.41 17.35 23.73
CA GLU A 40 3.92 16.46 24.77
C GLU A 40 3.52 14.99 24.59
N LYS A 41 2.42 14.72 23.85
CA LYS A 41 1.89 13.37 23.61
C LYS A 41 2.38 12.76 22.31
N THR A 42 2.96 13.57 21.43
CA THR A 42 3.43 13.08 20.12
C THR A 42 4.73 12.29 20.27
N PRO A 43 4.82 11.06 19.76
CA PRO A 43 6.06 10.30 19.76
C PRO A 43 7.18 11.08 19.08
N LYS A 44 8.37 11.15 19.72
CA LYS A 44 9.51 11.90 19.21
C LYS A 44 10.12 11.33 17.91
N ASN A 45 9.88 10.07 17.62
CA ASN A 45 10.45 9.36 16.48
C ASN A 45 9.37 8.49 15.80
N SER A 46 8.51 9.10 15.02
CA SER A 46 7.58 8.35 14.18
C SER A 46 8.30 7.81 12.96
N LEU A 47 8.28 6.49 12.76
CA LEU A 47 8.87 5.86 11.58
C LEU A 47 8.18 6.33 10.27
N LEU A 48 6.89 6.65 10.31
CA LEU A 48 6.18 7.22 9.15
C LEU A 48 6.59 8.65 8.82
N ASN A 49 7.26 9.33 9.76
CA ASN A 49 7.79 10.68 9.54
C ASN A 49 9.29 10.69 9.25
N ALA A 50 9.94 9.55 9.14
CA ALA A 50 11.33 9.51 8.71
C ALA A 50 11.50 10.22 7.35
N GLY A 51 12.53 11.03 7.24
CA GLY A 51 12.81 11.87 6.07
C GLY A 51 12.00 13.16 5.98
N LYS A 52 11.09 13.42 6.92
CA LYS A 52 10.27 14.63 6.96
C LYS A 52 10.75 15.60 8.02
N LYS A 53 10.38 16.87 7.86
CA LYS A 53 10.42 17.88 8.91
C LYS A 53 9.05 18.02 9.56
N SER A 54 8.99 18.48 10.80
CA SER A 54 7.73 18.75 11.50
C SER A 54 7.79 20.06 12.25
N VAL A 55 6.68 20.80 12.23
CA VAL A 55 6.48 22.02 13.01
C VAL A 55 5.16 21.94 13.79
N PHE A 56 5.17 22.42 15.03
CA PHE A 56 3.97 22.48 15.84
C PHE A 56 3.29 23.83 15.65
N LEU A 57 2.03 23.86 15.21
CA LEU A 57 1.22 25.05 15.02
C LEU A 57 -0.15 24.87 15.66
N ASN A 58 -0.65 25.93 16.30
CA ASN A 58 -2.03 26.04 16.73
C ASN A 58 -2.83 26.81 15.66
N LEU A 59 -3.50 26.09 14.77
CA LEU A 59 -4.29 26.71 13.67
C LEU A 59 -5.50 27.57 14.13
N LYS A 60 -5.73 27.68 15.45
CA LYS A 60 -6.70 28.61 16.03
C LYS A 60 -6.06 29.93 16.51
N ASP A 61 -4.75 30.01 16.51
CA ASP A 61 -3.99 31.21 16.78
C ASP A 61 -3.68 31.93 15.47
N ASP A 62 -3.95 33.23 15.41
CA ASP A 62 -3.85 34.00 14.17
C ASP A 62 -2.41 34.06 13.61
N ASN A 63 -1.38 34.07 14.48
CA ASN A 63 0.01 34.08 14.06
C ASN A 63 0.40 32.72 13.45
N ASP A 64 0.07 31.62 14.13
CA ASP A 64 0.35 30.27 13.65
C ASP A 64 -0.42 29.95 12.38
N TYR A 65 -1.66 30.43 12.27
CA TYR A 65 -2.47 30.33 11.07
C TYR A 65 -1.83 31.11 9.90
N SER A 66 -1.35 32.32 10.13
CA SER A 66 -0.64 33.12 9.13
C SER A 66 0.66 32.44 8.67
N ILE A 67 1.39 31.79 9.61
CA ILE A 67 2.55 30.97 9.26
C ILE A 67 2.14 29.81 8.33
N ALA A 68 1.08 29.07 8.69
CA ALA A 68 0.60 27.96 7.86
C ALA A 68 0.23 28.43 6.43
N LEU A 69 -0.47 29.56 6.28
CA LEU A 69 -0.79 30.15 4.98
C LEU A 69 0.49 30.50 4.18
N GLY A 70 1.50 31.09 4.82
CA GLY A 70 2.78 31.42 4.20
C GLY A 70 3.51 30.18 3.70
N LEU A 71 3.51 29.10 4.48
CA LEU A 71 4.10 27.80 4.10
C LEU A 71 3.36 27.18 2.90
N ILE A 72 2.03 27.19 2.90
CA ILE A 72 1.18 26.65 1.83
C ILE A 72 1.35 27.45 0.54
N LYS A 73 1.48 28.78 0.61
CA LYS A 73 1.73 29.64 -0.55
C LYS A 73 2.96 29.23 -1.36
N ASN A 74 3.98 28.70 -0.67
CA ASN A 74 5.27 28.29 -1.25
C ASN A 74 5.39 26.79 -1.47
N SER A 75 4.28 26.06 -1.33
CA SER A 75 4.25 24.59 -1.48
C SER A 75 3.67 24.18 -2.84
N ALA A 76 4.14 23.07 -3.35
CA ALA A 76 3.61 22.45 -4.57
C ALA A 76 2.34 21.62 -4.28
N ALA A 77 2.26 21.01 -3.10
CA ALA A 77 1.12 20.20 -2.70
C ALA A 77 0.85 20.31 -1.19
N ILE A 78 -0.39 19.99 -0.81
CA ILE A 78 -0.74 19.67 0.56
C ILE A 78 -1.36 18.28 0.62
N ILE A 79 -1.22 17.63 1.78
CA ILE A 79 -1.84 16.34 2.12
C ILE A 79 -2.62 16.54 3.42
N GLU A 80 -3.90 16.17 3.41
CA GLU A 80 -4.72 16.08 4.61
C GLU A 80 -5.50 14.77 4.67
N GLY A 81 -5.74 14.26 5.87
CA GLY A 81 -6.49 13.02 6.11
C GLY A 81 -7.64 13.23 7.10
N PHE A 82 -8.19 14.42 7.18
CA PHE A 82 -9.31 14.72 8.09
C PHE A 82 -10.65 14.31 7.49
N ARG A 83 -11.66 14.23 8.36
CA ARG A 83 -13.03 14.04 7.90
C ARG A 83 -13.50 15.23 7.07
N PRO A 84 -14.35 15.01 6.04
CA PRO A 84 -14.92 16.09 5.24
C PRO A 84 -15.53 17.20 6.10
N GLY A 85 -15.22 18.46 5.78
CA GLY A 85 -15.67 19.64 6.51
C GLY A 85 -14.72 20.13 7.60
N VAL A 86 -13.62 19.42 7.92
CA VAL A 86 -12.64 19.89 8.91
C VAL A 86 -11.81 21.04 8.35
N MET A 87 -11.23 20.87 7.17
CA MET A 87 -10.42 21.91 6.52
C MET A 87 -11.26 23.13 6.16
N GLU A 88 -12.53 22.92 5.79
CA GLU A 88 -13.49 23.98 5.53
C GLU A 88 -13.72 24.85 6.80
N ARG A 89 -13.89 24.22 7.96
CA ARG A 89 -14.02 24.96 9.24
C ARG A 89 -12.75 25.70 9.64
N LEU A 90 -11.59 25.21 9.23
CA LEU A 90 -10.30 25.87 9.46
C LEU A 90 -10.02 26.98 8.43
N LYS A 91 -10.91 27.21 7.46
CA LYS A 91 -10.70 28.14 6.33
C LYS A 91 -9.42 27.79 5.52
N LEU A 92 -9.16 26.50 5.39
CA LEU A 92 -8.08 25.89 4.63
C LEU A 92 -8.63 24.96 3.55
N ALA A 93 -9.88 25.15 3.12
CA ALA A 93 -10.50 24.39 2.05
C ALA A 93 -9.81 24.62 0.70
N PRO A 94 -10.01 23.73 -0.28
CA PRO A 94 -9.45 23.92 -1.62
C PRO A 94 -9.73 25.30 -2.23
N ASP A 95 -10.96 25.79 -2.11
CA ASP A 95 -11.37 27.09 -2.65
C ASP A 95 -10.68 28.26 -1.93
N ASP A 96 -10.51 28.18 -0.60
CA ASP A 96 -9.78 29.18 0.17
C ASP A 96 -8.32 29.27 -0.29
N LEU A 97 -7.67 28.12 -0.41
CA LEU A 97 -6.23 28.03 -0.74
C LEU A 97 -5.94 28.31 -2.21
N LYS A 98 -6.88 28.07 -3.11
CA LYS A 98 -6.75 28.39 -4.54
C LYS A 98 -6.48 29.88 -4.79
N THR A 99 -7.05 30.75 -3.94
CA THR A 99 -6.81 32.20 -4.02
C THR A 99 -5.39 32.58 -3.63
N ILE A 100 -4.74 31.79 -2.77
CA ILE A 100 -3.39 32.01 -2.24
C ILE A 100 -2.35 31.37 -3.16
N ASN A 101 -2.63 30.15 -3.65
CA ASN A 101 -1.74 29.40 -4.51
C ASN A 101 -2.55 28.63 -5.57
N LYS A 102 -2.71 29.25 -6.76
CA LYS A 102 -3.44 28.64 -7.87
C LYS A 102 -2.81 27.37 -8.43
N LYS A 103 -1.53 27.13 -8.11
CA LYS A 103 -0.77 25.94 -8.56
C LYS A 103 -0.83 24.80 -7.53
N LEU A 104 -1.47 25.00 -6.39
CA LEU A 104 -1.48 24.03 -5.31
C LEU A 104 -2.22 22.75 -5.71
N ILE A 105 -1.57 21.62 -5.46
CA ILE A 105 -2.20 20.31 -5.54
C ILE A 105 -2.73 19.97 -4.16
N TYR A 106 -4.04 19.80 -4.05
CA TYR A 106 -4.71 19.56 -2.79
C TYR A 106 -5.08 18.08 -2.64
N GLY A 107 -4.26 17.30 -1.92
CA GLY A 107 -4.48 15.88 -1.68
C GLY A 107 -5.34 15.62 -0.45
N ARG A 108 -6.52 15.00 -0.66
CA ARG A 108 -7.50 14.63 0.38
C ARG A 108 -7.55 13.10 0.51
N MET A 109 -7.04 12.58 1.63
CA MET A 109 -7.01 11.15 1.93
C MET A 109 -8.16 10.79 2.85
N THR A 110 -9.12 10.03 2.36
CA THR A 110 -10.26 9.58 3.17
C THR A 110 -10.62 8.13 2.89
N GLY A 111 -11.41 7.53 3.77
CA GLY A 111 -11.92 6.17 3.54
C GLY A 111 -13.09 6.12 2.56
N TRP A 112 -14.05 7.05 2.72
CA TRP A 112 -15.32 7.05 1.99
C TRP A 112 -15.42 8.09 0.87
N GLY A 113 -14.42 8.96 0.70
CA GLY A 113 -14.47 10.09 -0.21
C GLY A 113 -15.08 11.35 0.41
N GLN A 114 -15.02 12.46 -0.34
CA GLN A 114 -15.53 13.76 0.08
C GLN A 114 -17.04 13.87 -0.03
N SER A 115 -17.69 13.01 -0.78
CA SER A 115 -19.14 13.03 -1.04
C SER A 115 -19.76 11.65 -0.80
N GLY A 116 -21.08 11.57 -0.97
CA GLY A 116 -21.84 10.34 -0.78
C GLY A 116 -22.34 10.12 0.65
N PRO A 117 -23.25 9.14 0.83
CA PRO A 117 -23.98 8.96 2.09
C PRO A 117 -23.09 8.55 3.28
N ARG A 118 -21.91 7.99 3.02
CA ARG A 118 -20.97 7.52 4.04
C ARG A 118 -19.82 8.47 4.31
N SER A 119 -19.67 9.58 3.60
CA SER A 119 -18.51 10.49 3.67
C SER A 119 -18.20 10.99 5.09
N LYS A 120 -19.23 11.12 5.95
CA LYS A 120 -19.08 11.54 7.36
C LYS A 120 -19.06 10.39 8.37
N GLN A 121 -19.20 9.13 7.92
CA GLN A 121 -19.20 7.97 8.79
C GLN A 121 -17.79 7.59 9.20
N ALA A 122 -17.64 6.99 10.39
CA ALA A 122 -16.40 6.34 10.79
C ALA A 122 -16.19 5.05 9.98
N GLY A 123 -14.94 4.69 9.76
CA GLY A 123 -14.55 3.44 9.11
C GLY A 123 -13.04 3.30 9.11
N HIS A 124 -12.59 2.09 8.86
CA HIS A 124 -11.18 1.72 8.71
C HIS A 124 -11.02 0.74 7.55
N ASP A 125 -9.79 0.36 7.25
CA ASP A 125 -9.39 -0.48 6.12
C ASP A 125 -10.42 -1.58 5.75
N LEU A 126 -10.75 -2.47 6.69
CA LEU A 126 -11.69 -3.57 6.43
C LEU A 126 -13.08 -3.11 5.99
N ASN A 127 -13.55 -1.94 6.48
CA ASN A 127 -14.86 -1.41 6.11
C ASN A 127 -14.85 -0.90 4.66
N TYR A 128 -13.77 -0.23 4.25
CA TYR A 128 -13.62 0.33 2.91
C TYR A 128 -13.47 -0.76 1.87
N ILE A 129 -12.55 -1.72 2.08
CA ILE A 129 -12.35 -2.83 1.15
C ILE A 129 -13.53 -3.82 1.15
N GLY A 130 -14.26 -3.92 2.27
CA GLY A 130 -15.49 -4.71 2.35
C GLY A 130 -16.60 -4.15 1.46
N LEU A 131 -16.82 -2.82 1.51
CA LEU A 131 -17.85 -2.17 0.70
C LEU A 131 -17.47 -2.12 -0.79
N SER A 132 -16.19 -1.96 -1.12
CA SER A 132 -15.70 -1.91 -2.49
C SER A 132 -15.84 -3.24 -3.24
N GLY A 133 -16.07 -4.36 -2.53
CA GLY A 133 -16.07 -5.70 -3.08
C GLY A 133 -14.71 -6.39 -3.06
N ALA A 134 -13.61 -5.67 -2.84
CA ALA A 134 -12.25 -6.22 -2.88
C ALA A 134 -12.04 -7.32 -1.81
N LEU A 135 -12.60 -7.14 -0.62
CA LEU A 135 -12.51 -8.14 0.45
C LEU A 135 -13.25 -9.45 0.13
N HIS A 136 -14.22 -9.42 -0.80
CA HIS A 136 -15.02 -10.61 -1.12
C HIS A 136 -14.16 -11.80 -1.53
N TYR A 137 -13.10 -11.57 -2.32
CA TYR A 137 -12.23 -12.63 -2.83
C TYR A 137 -11.04 -12.97 -1.91
N ALA A 138 -10.92 -12.31 -0.78
CA ALA A 138 -9.88 -12.63 0.19
C ALA A 138 -10.17 -13.96 0.89
N SER A 139 -9.12 -14.73 1.16
CA SER A 139 -9.17 -16.07 1.74
C SER A 139 -9.82 -17.14 0.84
N GLN A 140 -9.63 -18.39 1.21
CA GLN A 140 -10.24 -19.52 0.50
C GLN A 140 -11.77 -19.54 0.65
N ALA A 141 -12.46 -20.06 -0.35
CA ALA A 141 -13.91 -20.23 -0.29
C ALA A 141 -14.30 -21.08 0.92
N GLY A 142 -15.37 -20.68 1.61
CA GLY A 142 -15.83 -21.29 2.85
C GLY A 142 -15.24 -20.68 4.13
N ASN A 143 -14.15 -19.92 4.04
CA ASN A 143 -13.58 -19.19 5.17
C ASN A 143 -14.08 -17.73 5.24
N ILE A 144 -14.02 -17.14 6.42
CA ILE A 144 -14.27 -15.71 6.59
C ILE A 144 -13.21 -14.92 5.78
N PRO A 145 -13.61 -13.92 4.96
CA PRO A 145 -12.67 -13.11 4.23
C PRO A 145 -11.69 -12.38 5.14
N GLN A 146 -10.41 -12.54 4.89
CA GLN A 146 -9.33 -11.88 5.61
C GLN A 146 -8.21 -11.54 4.65
N THR A 147 -7.58 -10.38 4.83
CA THR A 147 -6.44 -9.90 4.06
C THR A 147 -5.36 -9.38 5.01
N PRO A 148 -4.10 -9.29 4.59
CA PRO A 148 -3.08 -8.62 5.38
C PRO A 148 -3.55 -7.20 5.77
N PRO A 149 -3.43 -6.81 7.05
CA PRO A 149 -3.95 -5.53 7.54
C PRO A 149 -3.37 -4.35 6.76
N THR A 150 -4.22 -3.38 6.43
CA THR A 150 -3.88 -2.08 5.81
C THR A 150 -3.31 -2.12 4.38
N LEU A 151 -2.81 -3.28 3.89
CA LEU A 151 -2.08 -3.33 2.62
C LEU A 151 -2.98 -3.08 1.40
N LEU A 152 -4.17 -3.67 1.37
CA LEU A 152 -5.06 -3.58 0.21
C LEU A 152 -5.80 -2.25 0.18
N GLY A 153 -6.42 -1.84 1.27
CA GLY A 153 -7.21 -0.62 1.38
C GLY A 153 -6.35 0.61 1.62
N ASP A 154 -5.88 0.79 2.86
CA ASP A 154 -5.17 2.00 3.27
C ASP A 154 -3.99 2.33 2.35
N ILE A 155 -3.17 1.35 2.02
CA ILE A 155 -1.98 1.56 1.19
C ILE A 155 -2.32 1.43 -0.29
N GLY A 156 -2.77 0.25 -0.76
CA GLY A 156 -3.03 -0.03 -2.17
C GLY A 156 -4.09 0.88 -2.77
N GLY A 157 -5.28 0.94 -2.16
CA GLY A 157 -6.42 1.74 -2.62
C GLY A 157 -6.38 3.21 -2.19
N GLY A 158 -5.60 3.55 -1.17
CA GLY A 158 -5.53 4.90 -0.59
C GLY A 158 -4.23 5.62 -0.89
N ALA A 159 -3.18 5.35 -0.12
CA ALA A 159 -1.94 6.11 -0.15
C ALA A 159 -1.27 6.14 -1.53
N LEU A 160 -1.24 5.01 -2.25
CA LEU A 160 -0.66 4.96 -3.60
C LEU A 160 -1.46 5.80 -4.59
N TYR A 161 -2.81 5.82 -4.50
CA TYR A 161 -3.65 6.68 -5.34
C TYR A 161 -3.45 8.16 -5.03
N LEU A 162 -3.27 8.51 -3.75
CA LEU A 162 -2.92 9.88 -3.38
C LEU A 162 -1.57 10.29 -3.97
N VAL A 163 -0.55 9.45 -3.88
CA VAL A 163 0.77 9.71 -4.49
C VAL A 163 0.66 9.87 -6.00
N ILE A 164 -0.06 8.97 -6.70
CA ILE A 164 -0.31 9.07 -8.14
C ILE A 164 -1.00 10.39 -8.47
N GLY A 165 -2.04 10.76 -7.72
CA GLY A 165 -2.77 12.01 -7.91
C GLY A 165 -1.88 13.24 -7.74
N ILE A 166 -1.04 13.28 -6.71
CA ILE A 166 -0.09 14.37 -6.49
C ILE A 166 0.93 14.45 -7.64
N LEU A 167 1.54 13.33 -8.05
CA LEU A 167 2.50 13.30 -9.15
C LEU A 167 1.87 13.74 -10.47
N SER A 168 0.67 13.29 -10.78
CA SER A 168 -0.11 13.71 -11.96
C SER A 168 -0.44 15.19 -11.91
N GLY A 169 -0.80 15.70 -10.72
CA GLY A 169 -1.03 17.13 -10.48
C GLY A 169 0.22 17.97 -10.73
N LEU A 170 1.40 17.51 -10.30
CA LEU A 170 2.68 18.19 -10.56
C LEU A 170 2.97 18.30 -12.06
N LEU A 171 2.66 17.28 -12.84
CA LEU A 171 2.77 17.32 -14.31
C LEU A 171 1.78 18.32 -14.90
N ARG A 172 0.52 18.28 -14.48
CA ARG A 172 -0.51 19.23 -14.92
C ARG A 172 -0.11 20.68 -14.66
N VAL A 173 0.44 20.98 -13.48
CA VAL A 173 0.90 22.35 -13.14
C VAL A 173 1.98 22.83 -14.10
N LYS A 174 2.88 21.97 -14.55
CA LYS A 174 3.91 22.35 -15.55
C LYS A 174 3.31 22.74 -16.89
N GLU A 175 2.22 22.09 -17.29
CA GLU A 175 1.57 22.34 -18.58
C GLU A 175 0.59 23.52 -18.54
N THR A 176 -0.24 23.59 -17.50
CA THR A 176 -1.37 24.51 -17.43
C THR A 176 -1.14 25.70 -16.50
N GLY A 177 -0.19 25.59 -15.57
CA GLY A 177 0.00 26.56 -14.49
C GLY A 177 -1.07 26.49 -13.40
N GLU A 178 -1.95 25.46 -13.42
CA GLU A 178 -3.07 25.31 -12.48
C GLU A 178 -2.98 24.00 -11.71
N GLY A 179 -3.19 24.10 -10.39
CA GLY A 179 -3.29 22.96 -9.48
C GLY A 179 -4.62 22.21 -9.64
N SER A 180 -4.82 21.24 -8.75
CA SER A 180 -6.03 20.42 -8.74
C SER A 180 -6.31 19.88 -7.34
N VAL A 181 -7.56 19.48 -7.10
CA VAL A 181 -7.94 18.71 -5.91
C VAL A 181 -7.91 17.22 -6.26
N VAL A 182 -7.28 16.45 -5.41
CA VAL A 182 -7.19 14.98 -5.50
C VAL A 182 -8.01 14.41 -4.35
N ASP A 183 -9.17 13.84 -4.64
CA ASP A 183 -9.97 13.05 -3.69
C ASP A 183 -9.51 11.59 -3.78
N ALA A 184 -8.63 11.20 -2.88
CA ALA A 184 -8.09 9.84 -2.81
C ALA A 184 -8.88 9.03 -1.77
N ALA A 185 -10.04 8.54 -2.19
CA ALA A 185 -10.87 7.69 -1.34
C ALA A 185 -10.42 6.23 -1.39
N ILE A 186 -10.20 5.63 -0.21
CA ILE A 186 -9.78 4.22 -0.12
C ILE A 186 -10.77 3.29 -0.79
N VAL A 187 -12.08 3.56 -0.64
CA VAL A 187 -13.13 2.74 -1.25
C VAL A 187 -13.06 2.76 -2.78
N ASP A 188 -12.78 3.92 -3.38
CA ASP A 188 -12.68 4.09 -4.83
C ASP A 188 -11.44 3.38 -5.39
N GLY A 189 -10.28 3.63 -4.78
CA GLY A 189 -9.04 2.99 -5.20
C GLY A 189 -9.07 1.47 -5.01
N SER A 190 -9.65 0.98 -3.92
CA SER A 190 -9.81 -0.46 -3.69
C SER A 190 -10.71 -1.12 -4.75
N ALA A 191 -11.80 -0.46 -5.15
CA ALA A 191 -12.65 -0.92 -6.25
C ALA A 191 -11.89 -0.88 -7.59
N HIS A 192 -11.14 0.19 -7.85
CA HIS A 192 -10.36 0.33 -9.08
C HIS A 192 -9.27 -0.74 -9.22
N LEU A 193 -8.61 -1.13 -8.14
CA LEU A 193 -7.64 -2.25 -8.13
C LEU A 193 -8.25 -3.56 -8.61
N MET A 194 -9.56 -3.76 -8.45
CA MET A 194 -10.25 -4.95 -8.92
C MET A 194 -10.39 -5.02 -10.45
N ASN A 195 -10.12 -3.95 -11.19
CA ASN A 195 -10.34 -3.93 -12.64
C ASN A 195 -9.52 -4.99 -13.39
N LEU A 196 -8.31 -5.31 -12.93
CA LEU A 196 -7.56 -6.44 -13.50
C LEU A 196 -8.30 -7.76 -13.31
N TRP A 197 -8.80 -8.02 -12.10
CA TRP A 197 -9.60 -9.20 -11.80
C TRP A 197 -10.90 -9.22 -12.61
N MET A 198 -11.62 -8.09 -12.63
CA MET A 198 -12.89 -7.98 -13.36
C MET A 198 -12.73 -8.12 -14.89
N SER A 199 -11.62 -7.67 -15.46
CA SER A 199 -11.36 -7.83 -16.90
C SER A 199 -11.26 -9.29 -17.34
N MET A 200 -10.89 -10.20 -16.44
CA MET A 200 -10.81 -11.63 -16.73
C MET A 200 -12.19 -12.30 -16.92
N GLN A 201 -13.29 -11.59 -16.66
CA GLN A 201 -14.64 -12.08 -16.96
C GLN A 201 -14.85 -12.31 -18.47
N GLU A 202 -14.22 -11.50 -19.31
CA GLU A 202 -14.31 -11.63 -20.78
C GLU A 202 -13.85 -13.00 -21.27
N THR A 203 -12.90 -13.61 -20.58
CA THR A 203 -12.37 -14.94 -20.90
C THR A 203 -13.02 -16.09 -20.13
N GLY A 204 -14.02 -15.79 -19.30
CA GLY A 204 -14.65 -16.78 -18.40
C GLY A 204 -13.71 -17.26 -17.27
N SER A 205 -12.59 -16.57 -17.05
CA SER A 205 -11.59 -16.95 -16.04
C SER A 205 -11.98 -16.50 -14.63
N VAL A 206 -12.95 -15.60 -14.49
CA VAL A 206 -13.49 -15.10 -13.22
C VAL A 206 -14.98 -15.38 -13.11
N GLU A 207 -15.37 -15.90 -11.98
CA GLU A 207 -16.75 -16.05 -11.56
C GLU A 207 -17.02 -15.24 -10.28
N MET A 208 -18.26 -14.76 -10.11
CA MET A 208 -18.64 -13.99 -8.92
C MET A 208 -18.62 -14.83 -7.64
N LYS A 209 -18.81 -16.14 -7.78
CA LYS A 209 -18.73 -17.08 -6.66
C LYS A 209 -17.28 -17.38 -6.32
N ARG A 210 -16.89 -17.15 -5.06
CA ARG A 210 -15.55 -17.47 -4.56
C ARG A 210 -15.17 -18.93 -4.76
N GLY A 211 -13.92 -19.18 -5.10
CA GLY A 211 -13.39 -20.52 -5.30
C GLY A 211 -13.76 -21.14 -6.63
N GLN A 212 -14.32 -20.38 -7.57
CA GLN A 212 -14.69 -20.83 -8.90
C GLN A 212 -13.86 -20.18 -10.00
N SER A 213 -13.06 -19.21 -9.67
CA SER A 213 -12.24 -18.46 -10.61
C SER A 213 -10.83 -19.03 -10.72
N LEU A 214 -10.15 -18.70 -11.83
CA LEU A 214 -8.82 -19.20 -12.18
C LEU A 214 -7.75 -18.98 -11.09
N LEU A 215 -7.83 -17.88 -10.34
CA LEU A 215 -6.82 -17.50 -9.34
C LEU A 215 -7.24 -17.79 -7.90
N ASP A 216 -8.50 -18.14 -7.62
CA ASP A 216 -8.99 -18.37 -6.26
C ASP A 216 -9.52 -19.79 -6.00
N GLY A 217 -9.71 -20.60 -7.06
CA GLY A 217 -10.30 -21.93 -7.00
C GLY A 217 -9.31 -23.09 -7.04
N PRO A 218 -8.39 -23.11 -8.01
CA PRO A 218 -7.67 -24.32 -8.35
C PRO A 218 -6.57 -24.71 -7.36
N HIS A 219 -6.24 -25.98 -7.38
CA HIS A 219 -5.17 -26.59 -6.58
C HIS A 219 -3.77 -26.02 -6.88
N TRP A 220 -3.57 -25.48 -8.05
CA TRP A 220 -2.31 -24.87 -8.50
C TRP A 220 -2.26 -23.34 -8.30
N SER A 221 -3.24 -22.76 -7.64
CA SER A 221 -3.26 -21.34 -7.24
C SER A 221 -3.72 -21.20 -5.78
N ARG A 222 -2.89 -21.66 -4.84
CA ARG A 222 -3.18 -21.57 -3.40
C ARG A 222 -1.99 -21.84 -2.49
N CYS A 223 -2.25 -21.69 -1.19
CA CYS A 223 -1.29 -21.99 -0.15
C CYS A 223 -1.56 -23.34 0.49
N TYR A 224 -0.50 -24.03 0.91
CA TYR A 224 -0.55 -25.33 1.57
C TYR A 224 0.23 -25.30 2.88
N ILE A 225 -0.28 -26.06 3.89
CA ILE A 225 0.41 -26.23 5.17
C ILE A 225 1.43 -27.37 5.08
N CYS A 226 2.61 -27.15 5.60
CA CYS A 226 3.69 -28.12 5.72
C CYS A 226 3.64 -28.87 7.08
N SER A 227 4.50 -29.88 7.27
CA SER A 227 4.49 -30.69 8.48
C SER A 227 4.88 -29.92 9.75
N ASP A 228 5.64 -28.86 9.61
CA ASP A 228 6.11 -27.97 10.68
C ASP A 228 5.14 -26.82 10.99
N GLY A 229 3.95 -26.80 10.36
CA GLY A 229 2.95 -25.75 10.52
C GLY A 229 3.20 -24.49 9.69
N LYS A 230 4.34 -24.39 9.01
CA LYS A 230 4.62 -23.31 8.05
C LYS A 230 3.89 -23.52 6.73
N TYR A 231 3.95 -22.53 5.84
CA TYR A 231 3.16 -22.54 4.62
C TYR A 231 4.03 -22.41 3.38
N ILE A 232 3.53 -22.96 2.27
CA ILE A 232 4.09 -22.80 0.95
C ILE A 232 3.01 -22.30 -0.01
N SER A 233 3.37 -21.41 -0.93
CA SER A 233 2.50 -20.93 -2.00
C SER A 233 2.80 -21.67 -3.29
N VAL A 234 1.77 -21.99 -4.05
CA VAL A 234 1.82 -22.59 -5.38
C VAL A 234 0.97 -21.73 -6.30
N GLN A 235 1.55 -21.26 -7.43
CA GLN A 235 0.81 -20.49 -8.44
C GLN A 235 1.33 -20.76 -9.86
N CYS A 236 1.31 -22.03 -10.28
CA CYS A 236 1.78 -22.49 -11.58
C CYS A 236 0.62 -22.48 -12.62
N LEU A 237 0.32 -21.29 -13.16
CA LEU A 237 -0.78 -21.08 -14.11
C LEU A 237 -0.52 -21.74 -15.46
N GLU A 238 0.65 -21.50 -16.01
CA GLU A 238 1.01 -21.94 -17.36
C GLU A 238 1.34 -23.45 -17.37
N PRO A 239 0.93 -24.17 -18.41
CA PRO A 239 1.16 -25.62 -18.51
C PRO A 239 2.63 -26.05 -18.32
N LYS A 240 3.56 -25.23 -18.78
CA LYS A 240 5.00 -25.48 -18.60
C LYS A 240 5.40 -25.55 -17.13
N PHE A 241 4.99 -24.56 -16.34
CA PHE A 241 5.31 -24.50 -14.91
C PHE A 241 4.55 -25.57 -14.13
N TYR A 242 3.31 -25.85 -14.52
CA TYR A 242 2.50 -26.92 -13.94
C TYR A 242 3.13 -28.30 -14.17
N SER A 243 3.67 -28.58 -15.39
CA SER A 243 4.39 -29.84 -15.67
C SER A 243 5.59 -30.00 -14.73
N ILE A 244 6.45 -28.96 -14.61
CA ILE A 244 7.61 -29.00 -13.72
C ILE A 244 7.18 -29.23 -12.26
N PHE A 245 6.11 -28.59 -11.82
CA PHE A 245 5.54 -28.77 -10.49
C PHE A 245 5.13 -30.22 -10.24
N LEU A 246 4.38 -30.84 -11.16
CA LEU A 246 3.93 -32.23 -11.04
C LEU A 246 5.10 -33.24 -11.09
N GLU A 247 6.06 -33.01 -11.99
CA GLU A 247 7.27 -33.84 -12.12
C GLU A 247 8.10 -33.80 -10.84
N THR A 248 8.27 -32.62 -10.27
CA THR A 248 9.01 -32.41 -9.03
C THR A 248 8.34 -33.14 -7.87
N LEU A 249 7.01 -33.18 -7.82
CA LEU A 249 6.27 -33.96 -6.83
C LEU A 249 6.24 -35.47 -7.13
N GLY A 250 6.58 -35.88 -8.35
CA GLY A 250 6.50 -37.29 -8.79
C GLY A 250 5.08 -37.78 -9.07
N ILE A 251 4.16 -36.87 -9.43
CA ILE A 251 2.74 -37.16 -9.68
C ILE A 251 2.29 -36.82 -11.10
N ASN A 252 3.21 -36.55 -12.00
CA ASN A 252 2.95 -36.19 -13.41
C ASN A 252 2.23 -37.28 -14.22
N LYS A 253 2.26 -38.54 -13.75
CA LYS A 253 1.52 -39.68 -14.37
C LYS A 253 0.23 -40.03 -13.65
N ASP A 254 -0.11 -39.36 -12.57
CA ASP A 254 -1.35 -39.61 -11.84
C ASP A 254 -2.55 -39.09 -12.66
N PRO A 255 -3.55 -39.97 -12.94
CA PRO A 255 -4.73 -39.57 -13.73
C PRO A 255 -5.46 -38.35 -13.20
N LEU A 256 -5.42 -38.14 -11.87
CA LEU A 256 -6.08 -37.00 -11.23
C LEU A 256 -5.51 -35.64 -11.70
N PHE A 257 -4.26 -35.59 -12.16
CA PHE A 257 -3.57 -34.36 -12.53
C PHE A 257 -3.40 -34.14 -14.04
N GLN A 258 -4.01 -34.98 -14.87
CA GLN A 258 -3.89 -34.86 -16.33
C GLN A 258 -4.68 -33.66 -16.92
N SER A 259 -5.66 -33.15 -16.17
CA SER A 259 -6.52 -32.03 -16.58
C SER A 259 -6.38 -30.88 -15.59
N GLN A 260 -5.50 -29.93 -15.88
CA GLN A 260 -5.23 -28.77 -15.02
C GLN A 260 -6.49 -27.92 -14.77
N HIS A 261 -7.28 -27.68 -15.81
CA HIS A 261 -8.38 -26.71 -15.79
C HIS A 261 -9.74 -27.32 -15.51
N GLU A 262 -9.84 -28.63 -15.21
CA GLU A 262 -11.11 -29.29 -14.91
C GLU A 262 -11.60 -28.92 -13.48
N LYS A 263 -12.59 -28.02 -13.42
CA LYS A 263 -13.07 -27.43 -12.16
C LYS A 263 -13.58 -28.47 -11.16
N ASP A 264 -14.25 -29.49 -11.66
CA ASP A 264 -14.83 -30.54 -10.82
C ASP A 264 -13.78 -31.35 -10.07
N GLN A 265 -12.54 -31.37 -10.56
CA GLN A 265 -11.43 -32.08 -9.95
C GLN A 265 -10.62 -31.21 -8.96
N TRP A 266 -10.74 -29.89 -9.01
CA TRP A 266 -9.91 -28.98 -8.20
C TRP A 266 -9.93 -29.31 -6.71
N ARG A 267 -11.08 -29.72 -6.18
CA ARG A 267 -11.19 -30.08 -4.77
C ARG A 267 -10.39 -31.34 -4.44
N ALA A 268 -10.56 -32.42 -5.22
CA ALA A 268 -9.83 -33.68 -5.03
C ALA A 268 -8.32 -33.47 -5.20
N GLN A 269 -7.90 -32.71 -6.22
CA GLN A 269 -6.51 -32.33 -6.45
C GLN A 269 -5.94 -31.52 -5.29
N THR A 270 -6.71 -30.57 -4.73
CA THR A 270 -6.31 -29.78 -3.56
C THR A 270 -6.12 -30.64 -2.32
N ASP A 271 -7.06 -31.55 -2.06
CA ASP A 271 -6.98 -32.47 -0.91
C ASP A 271 -5.78 -33.41 -1.03
N TYR A 272 -5.47 -33.84 -2.25
CA TYR A 272 -4.30 -34.68 -2.53
C TYR A 272 -2.99 -33.92 -2.27
N LEU A 273 -2.84 -32.71 -2.83
CA LEU A 273 -1.64 -31.88 -2.63
C LEU A 273 -1.46 -31.47 -1.16
N SER A 274 -2.54 -31.21 -0.45
CA SER A 274 -2.50 -30.92 0.99
C SER A 274 -1.89 -32.06 1.79
N LYS A 275 -2.19 -33.32 1.42
CA LYS A 275 -1.58 -34.51 2.03
C LYS A 275 -0.09 -34.63 1.67
N ILE A 276 0.31 -34.26 0.45
CA ILE A 276 1.71 -34.27 0.04
C ILE A 276 2.51 -33.25 0.84
N PHE A 277 2.11 -31.98 0.81
CA PHE A 277 2.86 -30.91 1.47
C PHE A 277 2.97 -31.14 2.99
N LYS A 278 1.96 -31.72 3.62
CA LYS A 278 1.96 -32.06 5.04
C LYS A 278 2.95 -33.15 5.46
N LYS A 279 3.58 -33.87 4.49
CA LYS A 279 4.53 -34.95 4.80
C LYS A 279 5.92 -34.42 5.18
N LYS A 280 6.29 -33.21 4.82
CA LYS A 280 7.64 -32.65 5.01
C LYS A 280 7.58 -31.20 5.48
N PRO A 281 8.62 -30.71 6.18
CA PRO A 281 8.69 -29.31 6.60
C PRO A 281 8.87 -28.35 5.41
N GLN A 282 8.56 -27.08 5.60
CA GLN A 282 8.66 -26.02 4.58
C GLN A 282 10.04 -26.01 3.92
N ALA A 283 11.12 -26.07 4.70
CA ALA A 283 12.50 -26.05 4.20
C ALA A 283 12.80 -27.18 3.20
N TYR A 284 12.22 -28.39 3.40
CA TYR A 284 12.35 -29.48 2.45
C TYR A 284 11.74 -29.12 1.10
N TRP A 285 10.56 -28.52 1.10
CA TRP A 285 9.87 -28.13 -0.13
C TRP A 285 10.60 -26.98 -0.84
N VAL A 286 11.05 -25.98 -0.09
CA VAL A 286 11.86 -24.87 -0.62
C VAL A 286 13.09 -25.40 -1.34
N ASN A 287 13.85 -26.29 -0.71
CA ASN A 287 15.03 -26.90 -1.32
C ASN A 287 14.69 -27.77 -2.55
N ARG A 288 13.55 -28.48 -2.52
CA ARG A 288 13.14 -29.35 -3.61
C ARG A 288 12.71 -28.57 -4.85
N PHE A 289 12.17 -27.36 -4.69
CA PHE A 289 11.75 -26.48 -5.77
C PHE A 289 12.77 -25.38 -6.09
N SER A 290 13.90 -25.33 -5.38
CA SER A 290 14.96 -24.34 -5.67
C SER A 290 15.43 -24.48 -7.11
N ASP A 291 15.67 -23.34 -7.75
CA ASP A 291 16.16 -23.23 -9.14
C ASP A 291 15.24 -23.85 -10.21
N LEU A 292 13.98 -24.15 -9.86
CA LEU A 292 12.98 -24.66 -10.80
C LEU A 292 11.91 -23.62 -11.10
N ASP A 293 11.51 -23.52 -12.36
CA ASP A 293 10.39 -22.67 -12.80
C ASP A 293 9.03 -23.32 -12.49
N ALA A 294 8.77 -23.62 -11.21
CA ALA A 294 7.55 -24.30 -10.77
C ALA A 294 6.56 -23.37 -10.06
N CYS A 295 6.83 -22.08 -9.95
CA CYS A 295 6.02 -21.09 -9.25
C CYS A 295 5.65 -21.51 -7.81
N VAL A 296 6.62 -22.02 -7.08
CA VAL A 296 6.50 -22.45 -5.69
C VAL A 296 7.44 -21.62 -4.82
N ALA A 297 6.92 -21.05 -3.73
CA ALA A 297 7.72 -20.23 -2.81
C ALA A 297 7.27 -20.40 -1.36
N PRO A 298 8.16 -20.20 -0.35
CA PRO A 298 7.75 -20.17 1.04
C PRO A 298 6.88 -18.96 1.35
N ILE A 299 6.00 -19.09 2.33
CA ILE A 299 5.37 -17.94 2.98
C ILE A 299 6.14 -17.67 4.25
N LEU A 300 6.79 -16.53 4.29
CA LEU A 300 7.66 -16.09 5.37
C LEU A 300 7.00 -14.97 6.16
N ASP A 301 7.27 -14.90 7.46
CA ASP A 301 7.01 -13.68 8.20
C ASP A 301 8.08 -12.61 7.88
N PRO A 302 7.89 -11.33 8.28
CA PRO A 302 8.85 -10.27 7.95
C PRO A 302 10.27 -10.51 8.49
N GLU A 303 10.44 -11.16 9.65
CA GLU A 303 11.76 -11.45 10.23
C GLU A 303 12.46 -12.58 9.48
N GLU A 304 11.72 -13.61 9.10
CA GLU A 304 12.21 -14.68 8.22
C GLU A 304 12.58 -14.12 6.83
N ALA A 305 11.73 -13.24 6.27
CA ALA A 305 11.97 -12.60 5.00
C ALA A 305 13.23 -11.71 5.01
N GLU A 306 13.55 -11.02 6.13
CA GLU A 306 14.82 -10.29 6.29
C GLU A 306 16.03 -11.21 6.04
N SER A 307 15.90 -12.50 6.39
CA SER A 307 16.95 -13.50 6.30
C SER A 307 17.02 -14.23 4.94
N ASP A 308 16.00 -14.12 4.11
CA ASP A 308 15.93 -14.77 2.80
C ASP A 308 17.03 -14.29 1.86
N PRO A 309 17.72 -15.17 1.11
CA PRO A 309 18.83 -14.80 0.24
C PRO A 309 18.48 -13.78 -0.84
N HIS A 310 17.28 -13.88 -1.46
CA HIS A 310 16.83 -12.94 -2.48
C HIS A 310 16.52 -11.57 -1.86
N MET A 311 15.79 -11.55 -0.73
CA MET A 311 15.46 -10.31 -0.02
C MET A 311 16.71 -9.59 0.48
N LYS A 312 17.71 -10.33 0.99
CA LYS A 312 19.04 -9.79 1.36
C LYS A 312 19.80 -9.21 0.17
N SER A 313 19.89 -9.96 -0.93
CA SER A 313 20.57 -9.51 -2.16
C SER A 313 19.96 -8.19 -2.66
N ARG A 314 18.66 -8.07 -2.61
CA ARG A 314 17.94 -6.86 -2.98
C ARG A 314 17.90 -5.79 -1.89
N LYS A 315 18.36 -6.07 -0.66
CA LYS A 315 18.30 -5.15 0.48
C LYS A 315 16.89 -4.60 0.67
N ILE A 316 15.88 -5.50 0.69
CA ILE A 316 14.49 -5.11 0.82
C ILE A 316 14.17 -4.70 2.25
N TRP A 317 14.67 -5.46 3.23
CA TRP A 317 14.46 -5.17 4.64
C TRP A 317 15.69 -4.49 5.24
N ALA A 318 15.44 -3.53 6.13
CA ALA A 318 16.47 -2.81 6.90
C ALA A 318 15.96 -2.50 8.31
N ARG A 319 16.87 -2.19 9.23
CA ARG A 319 16.51 -1.77 10.59
C ARG A 319 16.63 -0.26 10.72
N GLU A 320 15.52 0.44 10.95
CA GLU A 320 15.49 1.87 11.27
C GLU A 320 15.20 2.03 12.77
N ASN A 321 16.12 2.62 13.51
CA ASN A 321 16.01 2.76 14.97
C ASN A 321 15.71 1.43 15.71
N GLY A 322 16.22 0.31 15.20
CA GLY A 322 15.96 -1.03 15.74
C GLY A 322 14.68 -1.72 15.22
N TYR A 323 13.82 -1.01 14.54
CA TYR A 323 12.58 -1.56 13.96
C TYR A 323 12.80 -2.04 12.52
N LEU A 324 12.21 -3.17 12.19
CA LEU A 324 12.26 -3.71 10.84
C LEU A 324 11.37 -2.88 9.90
N MET A 325 11.97 -2.34 8.85
CA MET A 325 11.31 -1.51 7.84
C MET A 325 11.70 -1.95 6.45
N ALA A 326 10.77 -1.84 5.49
CA ALA A 326 11.10 -2.06 4.09
C ALA A 326 11.82 -0.85 3.50
N SER A 327 12.83 -1.12 2.66
CA SER A 327 13.53 -0.09 1.89
C SER A 327 12.60 0.59 0.89
N PRO A 328 12.86 1.87 0.54
CA PRO A 328 12.07 2.60 -0.44
C PRO A 328 11.88 1.85 -1.77
N ALA A 329 10.68 1.95 -2.31
CA ALA A 329 10.28 1.45 -3.61
C ALA A 329 9.39 2.49 -4.35
N PRO A 330 9.44 2.56 -5.71
CA PRO A 330 10.31 1.81 -6.62
C PRO A 330 11.78 2.26 -6.60
N ARG A 331 12.67 1.46 -7.16
CA ARG A 331 14.08 1.80 -7.32
C ARG A 331 14.31 2.46 -8.67
N PHE A 332 15.15 3.49 -8.69
CA PHE A 332 15.54 4.19 -9.90
C PHE A 332 17.01 3.94 -10.20
N ASP A 333 17.35 3.73 -11.49
CA ASP A 333 18.74 3.60 -12.00
C ASP A 333 19.59 2.56 -11.23
N ASN A 334 18.95 1.51 -10.74
CA ASN A 334 19.58 0.49 -9.87
C ASN A 334 20.26 1.05 -8.61
N ASN A 335 19.91 2.28 -8.22
CA ASN A 335 20.47 2.90 -7.03
C ASN A 335 20.07 2.12 -5.77
N LYS A 336 21.01 2.04 -4.84
CA LYS A 336 20.73 1.48 -3.51
C LYS A 336 19.73 2.37 -2.79
N PRO A 337 18.73 1.79 -2.10
CA PRO A 337 17.83 2.57 -1.25
C PRO A 337 18.65 3.38 -0.25
N LYS A 338 18.28 4.66 -0.08
CA LYS A 338 18.88 5.50 0.95
C LYS A 338 18.09 5.34 2.25
N THR A 339 18.77 5.16 3.35
CA THR A 339 18.15 5.24 4.68
C THR A 339 17.69 6.67 4.92
N LEU A 340 16.44 6.83 5.28
CA LEU A 340 15.92 8.13 5.65
C LEU A 340 16.47 8.56 7.02
N GLN A 341 16.68 9.87 7.16
CA GLN A 341 17.00 10.43 8.47
C GLN A 341 15.75 10.40 9.35
N PRO A 342 15.91 10.30 10.68
CA PRO A 342 14.78 10.48 11.60
C PRO A 342 14.04 11.80 11.34
N GLU A 343 12.77 11.87 11.78
CA GLU A 343 11.99 13.09 11.75
C GLU A 343 12.74 14.26 12.41
N ALA A 344 12.81 15.42 11.74
CA ALA A 344 13.39 16.63 12.27
C ALA A 344 12.30 17.60 12.75
N ILE A 345 12.19 17.82 14.06
CA ILE A 345 11.31 18.86 14.60
C ILE A 345 12.02 20.20 14.47
N VAL A 346 11.39 21.15 13.78
CA VAL A 346 11.95 22.48 13.49
C VAL A 346 11.19 23.58 14.22
N ASP A 347 11.90 24.66 14.56
CA ASP A 347 11.27 25.84 15.15
C ASP A 347 10.45 26.62 14.11
N LYS A 348 9.39 27.31 14.56
CA LYS A 348 8.51 28.12 13.72
C LYS A 348 9.28 29.23 12.95
N LYS A 349 10.26 29.86 13.59
CA LYS A 349 11.05 30.92 12.97
C LYS A 349 11.98 30.37 11.89
N ASP A 350 12.61 29.25 12.17
CA ASP A 350 13.57 28.63 11.25
C ASP A 350 12.86 28.11 10.00
N ILE A 351 11.69 27.50 10.16
CA ILE A 351 10.95 26.97 9.01
C ILE A 351 10.44 28.07 8.11
N VAL A 352 9.97 29.19 8.64
CA VAL A 352 9.54 30.34 7.82
C VAL A 352 10.69 30.85 6.96
N SER A 353 11.90 30.99 7.54
CA SER A 353 13.06 31.51 6.80
C SER A 353 13.58 30.57 5.72
N THR A 354 13.40 29.25 5.88
CA THR A 354 13.94 28.23 4.95
C THR A 354 12.89 27.73 3.93
N TRP A 355 11.61 27.92 4.22
CA TRP A 355 10.53 27.46 3.37
C TRP A 355 10.08 28.52 2.34
N THR A 356 10.27 29.79 2.65
CA THR A 356 10.02 30.95 1.73
C THR A 356 11.19 31.18 0.75
#